data_c281c23d5e7775ae826e23f29bba93df
#
_entry.id   c281c23d5e7775ae826e23f29bba93df
#
_cell.length_a   1.000
_cell.length_b   1.000
_cell.length_c   1.000
_cell.angle_alpha   90.00
_cell.angle_beta   90.00
_cell.angle_gamma   90.00
#
_symmetry.space_group_name_H-M   'P 1'
#
loop_
_entity.id
_entity.type
_entity.pdbx_description
1 polymer ?
#
loop_
_entity_poly.entity_id
_entity_poly.type
_entity_poly.pdbx_seq_one_letter_code
_entity_poly.pdbx_strand_id
1 'polypeptide(L)'
;MPKITFLGAGSTVFAKNLLGDILSYPELADSIISLHDIDPERLRTTEVVAHRIADVLGVHPRIEAHLDRRASLKGADYAISMFQVAGYKPGTVVDFEIPKKYGLRQTIADTLGIGGIMRGLRTMPVFLDMCRDMEELCPDVTLLNYVNPMAMITWSILRASSIKTVGLCHSVQGTAEQLARDI
;
A
#
# COMPACT_ATOMS: atom_id res chain seq x y z
N MET A 1 6.56 -19.16 9.29
CA MET A 1 6.76 -18.37 8.04
C MET A 1 5.63 -17.37 7.95
N PRO A 2 5.88 -16.09 8.05
CA PRO A 2 4.82 -15.09 7.96
C PRO A 2 4.29 -15.01 6.52
N LYS A 3 2.99 -14.73 6.39
CA LYS A 3 2.36 -14.38 5.10
C LYS A 3 2.20 -12.87 5.00
N ILE A 4 2.83 -12.27 4.00
CA ILE A 4 2.82 -10.83 3.73
C ILE A 4 2.05 -10.59 2.45
N THR A 5 0.89 -9.94 2.56
CA THR A 5 0.00 -9.66 1.44
C THR A 5 0.17 -8.21 0.95
N PHE A 6 0.41 -8.03 -0.33
CA PHE A 6 0.53 -6.73 -0.98
C PHE A 6 -0.78 -6.38 -1.68
N LEU A 7 -1.49 -5.38 -1.18
CA LEU A 7 -2.73 -4.86 -1.74
C LEU A 7 -2.43 -3.68 -2.67
N GLY A 8 -2.60 -3.88 -3.97
CA GLY A 8 -2.19 -2.92 -5.00
C GLY A 8 -0.76 -3.19 -5.51
N ALA A 9 -0.38 -4.46 -5.60
CA ALA A 9 0.95 -4.90 -6.02
C ALA A 9 1.35 -4.40 -7.41
N GLY A 10 0.39 -4.02 -8.27
CA GLY A 10 0.65 -3.38 -9.56
C GLY A 10 1.38 -2.03 -9.48
N SER A 11 1.61 -1.48 -8.29
CA SER A 11 2.57 -0.40 -8.04
C SER A 11 4.00 -0.94 -8.09
N THR A 12 4.43 -1.42 -9.26
CA THR A 12 5.62 -2.28 -9.47
C THR A 12 6.91 -1.71 -8.89
N VAL A 13 7.18 -0.42 -9.06
CA VAL A 13 8.41 0.21 -8.53
C VAL A 13 8.44 0.17 -7.01
N PHE A 14 7.30 0.47 -6.38
CA PHE A 14 7.20 0.48 -4.93
C PHE A 14 7.21 -0.94 -4.36
N ALA A 15 6.46 -1.86 -4.97
CA ALA A 15 6.48 -3.27 -4.63
C ALA A 15 7.89 -3.88 -4.73
N LYS A 16 8.62 -3.55 -5.81
CA LYS A 16 10.02 -3.96 -6.00
C LYS A 16 10.90 -3.56 -4.82
N ASN A 17 10.83 -2.30 -4.40
CA ASN A 17 11.67 -1.79 -3.31
C ASN A 17 11.35 -2.50 -1.98
N LEU A 18 10.07 -2.61 -1.64
CA LEU A 18 9.64 -3.31 -0.42
C LEU A 18 9.98 -4.80 -0.43
N LEU A 19 9.83 -5.47 -1.57
CA LEU A 19 10.22 -6.88 -1.71
C LEU A 19 11.72 -7.07 -1.54
N GLY A 20 12.53 -6.16 -2.12
CA GLY A 20 13.98 -6.16 -1.92
C GLY A 20 14.36 -5.99 -0.46
N ASP A 21 13.74 -5.02 0.21
CA ASP A 21 13.98 -4.78 1.64
C ASP A 21 13.56 -5.99 2.49
N ILE A 22 12.32 -6.48 2.34
CA ILE A 22 11.77 -7.59 3.13
C ILE A 22 12.60 -8.86 2.96
N LEU A 23 12.89 -9.25 1.72
CA LEU A 23 13.59 -10.50 1.43
C LEU A 23 15.09 -10.44 1.73
N SER A 24 15.65 -9.26 1.98
CA SER A 24 17.03 -9.08 2.45
C SER A 24 17.21 -9.43 3.94
N TYR A 25 16.12 -9.50 4.72
CA TYR A 25 16.18 -9.91 6.11
C TYR A 25 16.12 -11.45 6.20
N PRO A 26 17.13 -12.11 6.80
CA PRO A 26 17.15 -13.57 6.90
C PRO A 26 15.89 -14.18 7.52
N GLU A 27 15.30 -13.51 8.51
CA GLU A 27 14.10 -13.93 9.20
C GLU A 27 12.83 -13.87 8.34
N LEU A 28 12.87 -13.12 7.23
CA LEU A 28 11.75 -12.94 6.30
C LEU A 28 12.01 -13.57 4.93
N ALA A 29 13.20 -14.10 4.68
CA ALA A 29 13.62 -14.66 3.39
C ALA A 29 12.71 -15.80 2.89
N ASP A 30 12.13 -16.58 3.80
CA ASP A 30 11.24 -17.71 3.50
C ASP A 30 9.75 -17.36 3.63
N SER A 31 9.38 -16.06 3.67
CA SER A 31 8.00 -15.63 3.82
C SER A 31 7.12 -16.07 2.65
N ILE A 32 5.82 -16.16 2.91
CA ILE A 32 4.82 -16.25 1.83
C ILE A 32 4.51 -14.83 1.37
N ILE A 33 4.87 -14.51 0.14
CA ILE A 33 4.58 -13.23 -0.50
C ILE A 33 3.31 -13.39 -1.34
N SER A 34 2.23 -12.76 -0.92
CA SER A 34 0.93 -12.81 -1.61
C SER A 34 0.68 -11.47 -2.30
N LEU A 35 0.72 -11.46 -3.62
CA LEU A 35 0.54 -10.27 -4.44
C LEU A 35 -0.92 -10.17 -4.89
N HIS A 36 -1.57 -9.04 -4.68
CA HIS A 36 -2.91 -8.76 -5.19
C HIS A 36 -2.97 -7.43 -5.94
N ASP A 37 -3.54 -7.47 -7.13
CA ASP A 37 -3.95 -6.29 -7.88
C ASP A 37 -5.20 -6.59 -8.71
N ILE A 38 -5.96 -5.55 -9.06
CA ILE A 38 -7.13 -5.67 -9.94
C ILE A 38 -6.75 -5.70 -11.42
N ASP A 39 -5.54 -5.26 -11.77
CA ASP A 39 -5.00 -5.26 -13.13
C ASP A 39 -4.09 -6.48 -13.33
N PRO A 40 -4.48 -7.43 -14.18
CA PRO A 40 -3.75 -8.68 -14.38
C PRO A 40 -2.37 -8.48 -15.01
N GLU A 41 -2.18 -7.48 -15.88
CA GLU A 41 -0.89 -7.24 -16.54
C GLU A 41 0.12 -6.65 -15.54
N ARG A 42 -0.32 -5.68 -14.72
CA ARG A 42 0.49 -5.09 -13.68
C ARG A 42 0.84 -6.10 -12.59
N LEU A 43 -0.13 -6.94 -12.20
CA LEU A 43 0.10 -8.02 -11.24
C LEU A 43 1.16 -9.00 -11.76
N ARG A 44 1.02 -9.46 -13.00
CA ARG A 44 2.00 -10.36 -13.63
C ARG A 44 3.41 -9.74 -13.71
N THR A 45 3.48 -8.44 -14.03
CA THR A 45 4.77 -7.73 -14.07
C THR A 45 5.44 -7.76 -12.69
N THR A 46 4.69 -7.50 -11.63
CA THR A 46 5.22 -7.52 -10.26
C THR A 46 5.60 -8.93 -9.81
N GLU A 47 4.82 -9.95 -10.19
CA GLU A 47 5.15 -11.36 -9.92
C GLU A 47 6.51 -11.75 -10.53
N VAL A 48 6.74 -11.40 -11.80
CA VAL A 48 8.05 -11.63 -12.45
C VAL A 48 9.19 -10.90 -11.75
N VAL A 49 8.95 -9.65 -11.34
CA VAL A 49 9.94 -8.86 -10.59
C VAL A 49 10.23 -9.50 -9.22
N ALA A 50 9.21 -9.99 -8.53
CA ALA A 50 9.37 -10.64 -7.23
C ALA A 50 10.24 -11.91 -7.33
N HIS A 51 9.98 -12.77 -8.33
CA HIS A 51 10.83 -13.94 -8.59
C HIS A 51 12.27 -13.53 -8.91
N ARG A 52 12.47 -12.49 -9.74
CA ARG A 52 13.81 -12.01 -10.07
C ARG A 52 14.56 -11.47 -8.86
N ILE A 53 13.89 -10.80 -7.93
CA ILE A 53 14.50 -10.35 -6.67
C ILE A 53 14.93 -11.56 -5.83
N ALA A 54 14.06 -12.57 -5.69
CA ALA A 54 14.38 -13.78 -4.95
C ALA A 54 15.61 -14.49 -5.53
N ASP A 55 15.69 -14.63 -6.87
CA ASP A 55 16.84 -15.21 -7.57
C ASP A 55 18.14 -14.44 -7.31
N VAL A 56 18.08 -13.10 -7.37
CA VAL A 56 19.26 -12.23 -7.15
C VAL A 56 19.75 -12.30 -5.71
N LEU A 57 18.82 -12.38 -4.74
CA LEU A 57 19.15 -12.49 -3.33
C LEU A 57 19.52 -13.92 -2.91
N GLY A 58 19.26 -14.94 -3.74
CA GLY A 58 19.50 -16.35 -3.44
C GLY A 58 18.56 -16.89 -2.36
N VAL A 59 17.32 -16.38 -2.30
CA VAL A 59 16.28 -16.75 -1.33
C VAL A 59 15.10 -17.44 -2.01
N HIS A 60 14.28 -18.17 -1.27
CA HIS A 60 13.22 -19.02 -1.82
C HIS A 60 11.85 -18.75 -1.18
N PRO A 61 11.32 -17.49 -1.20
CA PRO A 61 9.99 -17.22 -0.71
C PRO A 61 8.94 -17.95 -1.55
N ARG A 62 7.80 -18.26 -0.95
CA ARG A 62 6.63 -18.70 -1.70
C ARG A 62 5.90 -17.49 -2.25
N ILE A 63 5.93 -17.28 -3.57
CA ILE A 63 5.25 -16.16 -4.23
C ILE A 63 3.93 -16.62 -4.81
N GLU A 64 2.85 -15.91 -4.47
CA GLU A 64 1.48 -16.15 -4.93
C GLU A 64 0.92 -14.87 -5.56
N ALA A 65 0.21 -14.98 -6.69
CA ALA A 65 -0.44 -13.84 -7.36
C ALA A 65 -1.95 -14.08 -7.47
N HIS A 66 -2.75 -13.10 -7.04
CA HIS A 66 -4.20 -13.21 -6.93
C HIS A 66 -4.90 -11.98 -7.50
N LEU A 67 -5.87 -12.19 -8.39
CA LEU A 67 -6.84 -11.16 -8.79
C LEU A 67 -7.97 -11.02 -7.76
N ASP A 68 -8.22 -12.09 -6.99
CA ASP A 68 -9.19 -12.08 -5.90
C ASP A 68 -8.50 -11.65 -4.59
N ARG A 69 -8.94 -10.51 -4.06
CA ARG A 69 -8.46 -9.95 -2.80
C ARG A 69 -8.65 -10.90 -1.62
N ARG A 70 -9.79 -11.57 -1.55
CA ARG A 70 -10.11 -12.47 -0.44
C ARG A 70 -9.18 -13.68 -0.43
N ALA A 71 -8.86 -14.23 -1.60
CA ALA A 71 -7.89 -15.32 -1.72
C ALA A 71 -6.49 -14.87 -1.25
N SER A 72 -6.08 -13.63 -1.60
CA SER A 72 -4.78 -13.09 -1.18
C SER A 72 -4.67 -12.86 0.33
N LEU A 73 -5.76 -12.42 0.97
CA LEU A 73 -5.81 -12.07 2.40
C LEU A 73 -5.88 -13.31 3.31
N LYS A 74 -6.37 -14.43 2.83
CA LYS A 74 -6.60 -15.62 3.66
C LYS A 74 -5.33 -16.03 4.43
N GLY A 75 -5.38 -15.93 5.76
CA GLY A 75 -4.29 -16.28 6.66
C GLY A 75 -3.08 -15.32 6.57
N ALA A 76 -3.28 -14.06 6.19
CA ALA A 76 -2.22 -13.06 6.19
C ALA A 76 -1.85 -12.62 7.62
N ASP A 77 -0.55 -12.54 7.91
CA ASP A 77 -0.02 -11.97 9.15
C ASP A 77 0.20 -10.44 9.00
N TYR A 78 0.59 -10.03 7.78
CA TYR A 78 0.79 -8.63 7.43
C TYR A 78 0.10 -8.32 6.10
N ALA A 79 -0.50 -7.14 6.01
CA ALA A 79 -1.03 -6.59 4.76
C ALA A 79 -0.41 -5.22 4.50
N ILE A 80 0.12 -5.01 3.30
CA ILE A 80 0.74 -3.74 2.88
C ILE A 80 -0.15 -3.14 1.80
N SER A 81 -0.73 -1.98 2.06
CA SER A 81 -1.59 -1.29 1.09
C SER A 81 -0.83 -0.22 0.33
N MET A 82 -0.90 -0.26 -1.02
CA MET A 82 -0.15 0.63 -1.92
C MET A 82 -0.91 0.94 -3.21
N PHE A 83 -2.22 1.01 -3.16
CA PHE A 83 -3.08 1.24 -4.32
C PHE A 83 -3.59 2.69 -4.41
N GLN A 84 -4.20 3.02 -5.53
CA GLN A 84 -4.84 4.31 -5.74
C GLN A 84 -6.21 4.13 -6.40
N VAL A 85 -7.26 4.61 -5.72
CA VAL A 85 -8.63 4.61 -6.26
C VAL A 85 -8.75 5.71 -7.32
N ALA A 86 -9.32 5.35 -8.47
CA ALA A 86 -9.47 6.19 -9.68
C ALA A 86 -8.16 6.53 -10.42
N GLY A 87 -7.01 5.96 -10.01
CA GLY A 87 -5.74 6.12 -10.70
C GLY A 87 -5.22 7.56 -10.79
N TYR A 88 -4.16 7.77 -11.56
CA TYR A 88 -3.62 9.10 -11.81
C TYR A 88 -4.60 9.95 -12.63
N LYS A 89 -5.14 9.39 -13.71
CA LYS A 89 -6.23 9.99 -14.48
C LYS A 89 -7.47 9.12 -14.36
N PRO A 90 -8.64 9.67 -14.00
CA PRO A 90 -8.88 11.08 -13.66
C PRO A 90 -8.50 11.48 -12.23
N GLY A 91 -8.33 10.53 -11.27
CA GLY A 91 -8.30 10.76 -9.83
C GLY A 91 -7.37 11.89 -9.38
N THR A 92 -6.06 11.70 -9.48
CA THR A 92 -5.09 12.73 -9.04
C THR A 92 -5.26 14.03 -9.81
N VAL A 93 -5.47 13.97 -11.12
CA VAL A 93 -5.62 15.17 -11.95
C VAL A 93 -6.78 16.05 -11.47
N VAL A 94 -7.95 15.48 -11.20
CA VAL A 94 -9.11 16.26 -10.73
C VAL A 94 -8.90 16.83 -9.33
N ASP A 95 -8.18 16.11 -8.46
CA ASP A 95 -7.86 16.57 -7.11
C ASP A 95 -6.98 17.81 -7.09
N PHE A 96 -6.20 18.06 -8.17
CA PHE A 96 -5.42 19.29 -8.37
C PHE A 96 -6.19 20.34 -9.17
N GLU A 97 -6.84 19.97 -10.26
CA GLU A 97 -7.43 20.93 -11.22
C GLU A 97 -8.73 21.56 -10.71
N ILE A 98 -9.55 20.82 -9.94
CA ILE A 98 -10.79 21.40 -9.39
C ILE A 98 -10.48 22.54 -8.41
N PRO A 99 -9.62 22.37 -7.39
CA PRO A 99 -9.27 23.47 -6.48
C PRO A 99 -8.71 24.71 -7.18
N LYS A 100 -7.95 24.56 -8.27
CA LYS A 100 -7.43 25.69 -9.06
C LYS A 100 -8.53 26.58 -9.61
N LYS A 101 -9.68 26.01 -10.01
CA LYS A 101 -10.83 26.79 -10.50
C LYS A 101 -11.40 27.74 -9.43
N TYR A 102 -11.13 27.46 -8.17
CA TYR A 102 -11.53 28.28 -7.01
C TYR A 102 -10.37 29.08 -6.42
N GLY A 103 -9.26 29.22 -7.17
CA GLY A 103 -8.11 30.01 -6.75
C GLY A 103 -7.14 29.30 -5.80
N LEU A 104 -7.34 28.00 -5.52
CA LEU A 104 -6.49 27.22 -4.62
C LEU A 104 -5.37 26.51 -5.39
N ARG A 105 -4.15 26.97 -5.23
CA ARG A 105 -2.95 26.34 -5.82
C ARG A 105 -2.36 25.33 -4.85
N GLN A 106 -2.92 24.13 -4.81
CA GLN A 106 -2.41 23.05 -3.96
C GLN A 106 -1.20 22.38 -4.61
N THR A 107 -0.15 22.10 -3.81
CA THR A 107 1.05 21.39 -4.25
C THR A 107 1.05 19.91 -3.86
N ILE A 108 0.31 19.54 -2.80
CA ILE A 108 0.19 18.16 -2.28
C ILE A 108 -1.30 17.81 -2.15
N ALA A 109 -2.03 17.94 -3.27
CA ALA A 109 -3.49 17.73 -3.29
C ALA A 109 -3.93 16.26 -3.17
N ASP A 110 -3.00 15.32 -3.21
CA ASP A 110 -3.25 13.90 -2.96
C ASP A 110 -3.18 13.54 -1.47
N THR A 111 -2.71 14.43 -0.63
CA THR A 111 -2.49 14.19 0.81
C THR A 111 -3.18 15.23 1.68
N LEU A 112 -3.16 16.50 1.31
CA LEU A 112 -3.61 17.63 2.12
C LEU A 112 -4.66 18.46 1.39
N GLY A 113 -5.32 19.35 2.16
CA GLY A 113 -6.28 20.32 1.63
C GLY A 113 -7.52 19.67 1.02
N ILE A 114 -8.21 20.42 0.17
CA ILE A 114 -9.49 19.98 -0.41
C ILE A 114 -9.33 18.78 -1.34
N GLY A 115 -8.23 18.72 -2.11
CA GLY A 115 -7.91 17.58 -2.97
C GLY A 115 -7.69 16.31 -2.14
N GLY A 116 -6.93 16.40 -1.04
CA GLY A 116 -6.71 15.30 -0.10
C GLY A 116 -8.02 14.83 0.55
N ILE A 117 -8.91 15.75 0.93
CA ILE A 117 -10.24 15.42 1.47
C ILE A 117 -11.06 14.64 0.43
N MET A 118 -11.15 15.11 -0.80
CA MET A 118 -11.90 14.45 -1.87
C MET A 118 -11.32 13.07 -2.21
N ARG A 119 -10.00 12.95 -2.24
CA ARG A 119 -9.34 11.66 -2.42
C ARG A 119 -9.60 10.71 -1.24
N GLY A 120 -9.56 11.21 -0.01
CA GLY A 120 -9.91 10.46 1.20
C GLY A 120 -11.33 9.91 1.12
N LEU A 121 -12.30 10.76 0.84
CA LEU A 121 -13.72 10.37 0.70
C LEU A 121 -13.94 9.30 -0.39
N ARG A 122 -13.16 9.33 -1.46
CA ARG A 122 -13.19 8.33 -2.53
C ARG A 122 -12.54 7.01 -2.11
N THR A 123 -11.51 7.06 -1.30
CA THR A 123 -10.66 5.91 -0.96
C THR A 123 -11.14 5.16 0.28
N MET A 124 -11.68 5.87 1.28
CA MET A 124 -12.15 5.29 2.55
C MET A 124 -13.17 4.15 2.37
N PRO A 125 -14.20 4.25 1.53
CA PRO A 125 -15.17 3.15 1.37
C PRO A 125 -14.51 1.85 0.90
N VAL A 126 -13.54 1.95 -0.01
CA VAL A 126 -12.77 0.80 -0.51
C VAL A 126 -11.94 0.17 0.61
N PHE A 127 -11.30 1.01 1.43
CA PHE A 127 -10.54 0.52 2.59
C PHE A 127 -11.42 -0.15 3.64
N LEU A 128 -12.56 0.43 3.97
CA LEU A 128 -13.47 -0.16 4.96
C LEU A 128 -14.02 -1.50 4.49
N ASP A 129 -14.23 -1.64 3.18
CA ASP A 129 -14.60 -2.93 2.59
C ASP A 129 -13.45 -3.96 2.69
N MET A 130 -12.21 -3.53 2.46
CA MET A 130 -11.03 -4.37 2.68
C MET A 130 -10.86 -4.76 4.15
N CYS A 131 -11.15 -3.85 5.09
CA CYS A 131 -11.09 -4.15 6.51
C CYS A 131 -12.10 -5.24 6.91
N ARG A 132 -13.31 -5.23 6.35
CA ARG A 132 -14.30 -6.32 6.57
C ARG A 132 -13.77 -7.66 6.10
N ASP A 133 -13.14 -7.71 4.91
CA ASP A 133 -12.51 -8.94 4.45
C ASP A 133 -11.37 -9.38 5.38
N MET A 134 -10.56 -8.45 5.89
CA MET A 134 -9.49 -8.76 6.83
C MET A 134 -10.04 -9.26 8.17
N GLU A 135 -11.08 -8.62 8.71
CA GLU A 135 -11.75 -9.05 9.95
C GLU A 135 -12.29 -10.48 9.86
N GLU A 136 -12.76 -10.90 8.67
CA GLU A 136 -13.26 -12.25 8.43
C GLU A 136 -12.14 -13.27 8.18
N LEU A 137 -11.10 -12.91 7.41
CA LEU A 137 -10.14 -13.86 6.85
C LEU A 137 -8.80 -13.93 7.58
N CYS A 138 -8.42 -12.83 8.25
CA CYS A 138 -7.17 -12.66 8.97
C CYS A 138 -7.29 -11.59 10.09
N PRO A 139 -8.13 -11.82 11.12
CA PRO A 139 -8.47 -10.80 12.14
C PRO A 139 -7.27 -10.28 12.94
N ASP A 140 -6.19 -11.05 13.02
CA ASP A 140 -4.97 -10.67 13.72
C ASP A 140 -3.94 -9.95 12.85
N VAL A 141 -4.27 -9.71 11.57
CA VAL A 141 -3.37 -9.05 10.60
C VAL A 141 -2.94 -7.67 11.08
N THR A 142 -1.68 -7.31 10.81
CA THR A 142 -1.22 -5.92 10.93
C THR A 142 -1.20 -5.27 9.56
N LEU A 143 -2.02 -4.23 9.39
CA LEU A 143 -2.11 -3.44 8.16
C LEU A 143 -1.09 -2.30 8.16
N LEU A 144 -0.19 -2.29 7.19
CA LEU A 144 0.79 -1.26 6.92
C LEU A 144 0.28 -0.38 5.77
N ASN A 145 -0.19 0.82 6.10
CA ASN A 145 -0.85 1.70 5.13
C ASN A 145 0.11 2.73 4.53
N TYR A 146 0.37 2.63 3.22
CA TYR A 146 1.07 3.64 2.42
C TYR A 146 0.15 4.47 1.52
N VAL A 147 -1.15 4.19 1.51
CA VAL A 147 -2.11 4.88 0.64
C VAL A 147 -2.43 6.26 1.17
N ASN A 148 -2.32 7.26 0.30
CA ASN A 148 -2.68 8.65 0.60
C ASN A 148 -4.18 8.93 0.37
N PRO A 149 -4.76 9.85 1.17
CA PRO A 149 -4.17 10.61 2.29
C PRO A 149 -3.99 9.75 3.54
N MET A 150 -2.75 9.41 3.84
CA MET A 150 -2.38 8.39 4.82
C MET A 150 -2.99 8.64 6.21
N ALA A 151 -2.90 9.84 6.73
CA ALA A 151 -3.42 10.17 8.06
C ALA A 151 -4.94 10.03 8.15
N MET A 152 -5.68 10.55 7.14
CA MET A 152 -7.14 10.46 7.10
C MET A 152 -7.62 9.02 6.98
N ILE A 153 -6.97 8.22 6.12
CA ILE A 153 -7.32 6.82 5.89
C ILE A 153 -7.02 6.00 7.14
N THR A 154 -5.80 6.12 7.71
CA THR A 154 -5.42 5.39 8.93
C THR A 154 -6.36 5.74 10.09
N TRP A 155 -6.68 7.01 10.27
CA TRP A 155 -7.65 7.43 11.28
C TRP A 155 -9.04 6.82 11.07
N SER A 156 -9.52 6.78 9.83
CA SER A 156 -10.81 6.17 9.49
C SER A 156 -10.83 4.67 9.80
N ILE A 157 -9.77 3.95 9.47
CA ILE A 157 -9.64 2.51 9.75
C ILE A 157 -9.67 2.27 11.26
N LEU A 158 -8.86 3.00 12.02
CA LEU A 158 -8.79 2.87 13.48
C LEU A 158 -10.11 3.21 14.19
N ARG A 159 -11.00 3.99 13.56
CA ARG A 159 -12.32 4.35 14.10
C ARG A 159 -13.44 3.38 13.70
N ALA A 160 -13.30 2.72 12.57
CA ALA A 160 -14.39 1.97 11.94
C ALA A 160 -14.12 0.46 11.81
N SER A 161 -12.95 -0.02 12.21
CA SER A 161 -12.58 -1.44 12.15
C SER A 161 -11.75 -1.86 13.38
N SER A 162 -11.64 -3.17 13.58
CA SER A 162 -10.79 -3.79 14.61
C SER A 162 -9.36 -4.06 14.14
N ILE A 163 -9.05 -3.79 12.87
CA ILE A 163 -7.76 -4.12 12.25
C ILE A 163 -6.64 -3.24 12.80
N LYS A 164 -5.60 -3.87 13.33
CA LYS A 164 -4.37 -3.21 13.77
C LYS A 164 -3.72 -2.51 12.57
N THR A 165 -3.64 -1.18 12.60
CA THR A 165 -3.20 -0.40 11.46
C THR A 165 -2.11 0.59 11.84
N VAL A 166 -1.06 0.66 11.00
CA VAL A 166 0.02 1.65 11.09
C VAL A 166 0.07 2.41 9.77
N GLY A 167 0.05 3.75 9.85
CA GLY A 167 0.29 4.62 8.70
C GLY A 167 1.78 4.85 8.49
N LEU A 168 2.26 4.65 7.27
CA LEU A 168 3.65 4.79 6.89
C LEU A 168 3.82 5.88 5.81
N CYS A 169 4.96 6.56 5.82
CA CYS A 169 5.28 7.61 4.86
C CYS A 169 6.73 7.50 4.42
N HIS A 170 6.97 7.64 3.12
CA HIS A 170 8.32 7.61 2.52
C HIS A 170 9.22 8.75 3.01
N SER A 171 8.65 9.90 3.37
CA SER A 171 9.43 11.07 3.78
C SER A 171 10.00 10.96 5.21
N VAL A 172 9.63 9.95 5.99
CA VAL A 172 10.13 9.81 7.37
C VAL A 172 11.64 9.62 7.39
N GLN A 173 12.15 8.66 6.63
CA GLN A 173 13.59 8.39 6.55
C GLN A 173 14.36 9.59 6.00
N GLY A 174 13.89 10.15 4.87
CA GLY A 174 14.52 11.32 4.25
C GLY A 174 14.52 12.56 5.15
N THR A 175 13.46 12.78 5.91
CA THR A 175 13.38 13.88 6.87
C THR A 175 14.34 13.64 8.05
N ALA A 176 14.39 12.43 8.60
CA ALA A 176 15.32 12.08 9.67
C ALA A 176 16.78 12.22 9.23
N GLU A 177 17.10 11.78 8.01
CA GLU A 177 18.44 11.94 7.42
C GLU A 177 18.80 13.42 7.22
N GLN A 178 17.88 14.23 6.72
CA GLN A 178 18.09 15.66 6.55
C GLN A 178 18.34 16.35 7.89
N LEU A 179 17.52 16.06 8.91
CA LEU A 179 17.72 16.59 10.26
C LEU A 179 19.08 16.20 10.84
N ALA A 180 19.50 14.95 10.64
CA ALA A 180 20.80 14.46 11.11
C ALA A 180 22.00 15.11 10.41
N ARG A 181 21.81 15.64 9.19
CA ARG A 181 22.84 16.42 8.49
C ARG A 181 22.89 17.89 8.93
N ASP A 182 21.74 18.43 9.35
CA ASP A 182 21.59 19.85 9.69
C ASP A 182 21.97 20.15 11.15
N ILE A 183 22.11 19.11 12.00
CA ILE A 183 22.55 19.18 13.41
C ILE A 183 24.03 18.79 13.54
#